data_86ba0e336c00f904b71c81e7a9d95e40
#
_entry.id   86ba0e336c00f904b71c81e7a9d95e40
#
_cell.length_a   1.000
_cell.length_b   1.000
_cell.length_c   1.000
_cell.angle_alpha   90.00
_cell.angle_beta   90.00
_cell.angle_gamma   90.00
#
_symmetry.space_group_name_H-M   'P 1'
#
loop_
_entity.id
_entity.type
_entity.pdbx_description
1 polymer ?
#
loop_
_entity_poly.entity_id
_entity_poly.type
_entity_poly.pdbx_seq_one_letter_code
_entity_poly.pdbx_strand_id
1 'polypeptide(L)'
;MRMEIREQNKIVELWLTRKERDDPAFRESLKPIYQQYKDQNYLVAVFLSGEEDLYQQTRDLLLYNRRRLAEKEVQAEKQAGLVMGS
;
A
#
# COMPACT_ATOMS: atom_id res chain seq x y z
N MET A 1 13.61 1.09 -11.26
CA MET A 1 12.50 1.08 -10.27
C MET A 1 13.04 1.37 -8.88
N ARG A 2 12.34 2.22 -8.14
CA ARG A 2 12.63 2.47 -6.74
C ARG A 2 11.48 1.89 -5.90
N MET A 3 11.79 1.24 -4.81
CA MET A 3 10.79 0.67 -3.91
C MET A 3 10.97 1.25 -2.50
N GLU A 4 9.90 1.75 -1.93
CA GLU A 4 9.87 2.25 -0.56
C GLU A 4 8.84 1.46 0.24
N ILE A 5 9.25 0.95 1.40
CA ILE A 5 8.36 0.15 2.26
C ILE A 5 8.08 0.94 3.53
N ARG A 6 6.80 1.17 3.80
CA ARG A 6 6.33 1.84 5.00
C ARG A 6 5.68 0.81 5.91
N GLU A 7 6.47 0.20 6.77
CA GLU A 7 6.03 -0.91 7.61
C GLU A 7 4.91 -0.54 8.57
N GLN A 8 4.97 0.66 9.15
CA GLN A 8 3.96 1.10 10.11
C GLN A 8 2.57 1.21 9.49
N ASN A 9 2.49 1.59 8.23
CA ASN A 9 1.24 1.79 7.51
C ASN A 9 0.89 0.60 6.61
N LYS A 10 1.77 -0.39 6.50
CA LYS A 10 1.60 -1.55 5.61
C LYS A 10 1.40 -1.12 4.16
N ILE A 11 2.27 -0.24 3.69
CA ILE A 11 2.24 0.26 2.30
C ILE A 11 3.60 0.05 1.66
N VAL A 12 3.59 -0.46 0.43
CA VAL A 12 4.76 -0.53 -0.45
C VAL A 12 4.55 0.42 -1.61
N GLU A 13 5.47 1.35 -1.82
CA GLU A 13 5.45 2.28 -2.95
C GLU A 13 6.44 1.82 -4.01
N LEU A 14 5.97 1.59 -5.22
CA LEU A 14 6.80 1.25 -6.36
C LEU A 14 6.86 2.45 -7.31
N TRP A 15 8.06 2.98 -7.52
CA TRP A 15 8.27 4.15 -8.36
C TRP A 15 8.93 3.69 -9.66
N LEU A 16 8.16 3.74 -10.75
CA LEU A 16 8.59 3.28 -12.07
C LEU A 16 9.01 4.46 -12.94
N THR A 17 10.01 4.24 -13.80
CA THR A 17 10.28 5.16 -14.90
C THR A 17 9.19 5.03 -15.95
N ARG A 18 9.06 6.02 -16.85
CA ARG A 18 8.10 5.93 -17.96
C ARG A 18 8.38 4.73 -18.85
N LYS A 19 9.66 4.44 -19.09
CA LYS A 19 10.07 3.31 -19.89
C LYS A 19 9.65 1.98 -19.25
N GLU A 20 9.83 1.86 -17.94
CA GLU A 20 9.40 0.67 -17.19
C GLU A 20 7.88 0.53 -17.19
N ARG A 21 7.16 1.63 -16.98
CA ARG A 21 5.71 1.63 -16.98
C ARG A 21 5.14 1.15 -18.32
N ASP A 22 5.76 1.57 -19.43
CA ASP A 22 5.28 1.26 -20.78
C ASP A 22 5.77 -0.11 -21.28
N ASP A 23 6.57 -0.82 -20.51
CA ASP A 23 7.10 -2.14 -20.86
C ASP A 23 6.22 -3.24 -20.25
N PRO A 24 5.45 -3.98 -21.07
CA PRO A 24 4.60 -5.05 -20.56
C PRO A 24 5.38 -6.17 -19.87
N ALA A 25 6.59 -6.49 -20.36
CA ALA A 25 7.43 -7.52 -19.75
C ALA A 25 7.88 -7.10 -18.36
N PHE A 26 8.24 -5.82 -18.17
CA PHE A 26 8.61 -5.31 -16.86
C PHE A 26 7.43 -5.35 -15.90
N ARG A 27 6.24 -4.93 -16.34
CA ARG A 27 5.03 -4.98 -15.49
C ARG A 27 4.69 -6.40 -15.09
N GLU A 28 4.85 -7.35 -15.98
CA GLU A 28 4.64 -8.76 -15.69
C GLU A 28 5.60 -9.26 -14.60
N SER A 29 6.86 -8.78 -14.62
CA SER A 29 7.87 -9.16 -13.63
C SER A 29 7.55 -8.65 -12.22
N LEU A 30 6.64 -7.68 -12.09
CA LEU A 30 6.22 -7.14 -10.79
C LEU A 30 5.18 -8.00 -10.08
N LYS A 31 4.51 -8.91 -10.78
CA LYS A 31 3.45 -9.75 -10.19
C LYS A 31 3.90 -10.52 -8.95
N PRO A 32 5.07 -11.19 -8.94
CA PRO A 32 5.54 -11.86 -7.73
C PRO A 32 5.73 -10.90 -6.55
N ILE A 33 6.17 -9.67 -6.83
CA ILE A 33 6.35 -8.65 -5.80
C ILE A 33 4.99 -8.26 -5.21
N TYR A 34 3.99 -8.01 -6.06
CA TYR A 34 2.64 -7.71 -5.59
C TYR A 34 2.09 -8.82 -4.71
N GLN A 35 2.23 -10.05 -5.15
CA GLN A 35 1.70 -11.20 -4.43
C GLN A 35 2.38 -11.38 -3.08
N GLN A 36 3.70 -11.23 -3.02
CA GLN A 36 4.46 -11.34 -1.79
C GLN A 36 3.99 -10.35 -0.73
N TYR A 37 3.82 -9.08 -1.10
CA TYR A 37 3.42 -8.06 -0.14
C TYR A 37 1.94 -8.11 0.17
N LYS A 38 1.11 -8.46 -0.81
CA LYS A 38 -0.32 -8.64 -0.60
C LYS A 38 -0.59 -9.76 0.42
N ASP A 39 0.16 -10.85 0.35
CA ASP A 39 0.04 -11.96 1.30
C ASP A 39 0.43 -11.55 2.72
N GLN A 40 1.21 -10.50 2.87
CA GLN A 40 1.59 -9.92 4.16
C GLN A 40 0.68 -8.76 4.58
N ASN A 41 -0.44 -8.57 3.90
CA ASN A 41 -1.41 -7.49 4.16
C ASN A 41 -0.87 -6.09 3.86
N TYR A 42 0.09 -5.97 2.95
CA TYR A 42 0.54 -4.67 2.45
C TYR A 42 -0.31 -4.21 1.28
N LEU A 43 -0.55 -2.91 1.23
CA LEU A 43 -1.07 -2.26 0.03
C LEU A 43 0.11 -1.90 -0.86
N VAL A 44 0.08 -2.32 -2.12
CA VAL A 44 1.11 -1.97 -3.09
C VAL A 44 0.59 -0.85 -3.99
N ALA A 45 1.23 0.31 -3.93
CA ALA A 45 0.88 1.47 -4.74
C ALA A 45 1.99 1.70 -5.78
N VAL A 46 1.60 1.97 -7.02
CA VAL A 46 2.54 2.20 -8.12
C VAL A 46 2.45 3.65 -8.58
N PHE A 47 3.58 4.31 -8.63
CA PHE A 47 3.71 5.71 -9.02
C PHE A 47 4.74 5.87 -10.13
N LEU A 48 4.66 6.99 -10.84
CA LEU A 48 5.62 7.35 -11.88
C LEU A 48 6.75 8.19 -11.25
N SER A 49 7.98 7.72 -11.39
CA SER A 49 9.17 8.40 -10.88
C SER A 49 9.36 9.75 -11.61
N GLY A 50 9.79 10.77 -10.87
CA GLY A 50 9.93 12.12 -11.37
C GLY A 50 8.69 12.99 -11.24
N GLU A 51 7.57 12.43 -10.80
CA GLU A 51 6.32 13.15 -10.61
C GLU A 51 5.84 13.10 -9.16
N GLU A 52 6.77 13.06 -8.22
CA GLU A 52 6.49 12.92 -6.79
C GLU A 52 5.54 14.00 -6.26
N ASP A 53 5.69 15.24 -6.74
CA ASP A 53 4.84 16.35 -6.31
C ASP A 53 3.37 16.16 -6.67
N LEU A 54 3.11 15.54 -7.83
CA LEU A 54 1.74 15.23 -8.26
C LEU A 54 1.06 14.22 -7.37
N TYR A 55 1.83 13.31 -6.78
CA TYR A 55 1.29 12.24 -5.95
C TYR A 55 1.26 12.56 -4.47
N GLN A 56 1.73 13.74 -4.05
CA GLN A 56 1.82 14.07 -2.63
C GLN A 56 0.47 13.94 -1.91
N GLN A 57 -0.58 14.53 -2.48
CA GLN A 57 -1.92 14.42 -1.90
C GLN A 57 -2.43 12.97 -1.91
N THR A 58 -2.20 12.24 -2.98
CA THR A 58 -2.63 10.84 -3.09
C THR A 58 -1.92 9.98 -2.04
N ARG A 59 -0.62 10.18 -1.86
CA ARG A 59 0.15 9.46 -0.84
C ARG A 59 -0.36 9.77 0.56
N ASP A 60 -0.61 11.04 0.85
CA ASP A 60 -1.14 11.47 2.16
C ASP A 60 -2.51 10.85 2.44
N LEU A 61 -3.38 10.81 1.44
CA LEU A 61 -4.68 10.16 1.56
C LEU A 61 -4.59 8.67 1.79
N LEU A 62 -3.67 7.98 1.08
CA LEU A 62 -3.45 6.56 1.29
C LEU A 62 -2.98 6.27 2.71
N LEU A 63 -2.02 7.05 3.21
CA LEU A 63 -1.53 6.90 4.57
C LEU A 63 -2.65 7.13 5.59
N TYR A 64 -3.45 8.17 5.39
CA TYR A 64 -4.59 8.48 6.24
C TYR A 64 -5.63 7.37 6.24
N ASN A 65 -5.99 6.88 5.06
CA ASN A 65 -7.00 5.83 4.93
C ASN A 65 -6.53 4.51 5.55
N ARG A 66 -5.27 4.16 5.40
CA ARG A 66 -4.70 2.96 6.02
C ARG A 66 -4.74 3.05 7.54
N ARG A 67 -4.41 4.22 8.07
CA ARG A 67 -4.49 4.44 9.52
C ARG A 67 -5.92 4.31 10.03
N ARG A 68 -6.88 4.91 9.32
CA ARG A 68 -8.30 4.80 9.70
C ARG A 68 -8.80 3.36 9.69
N LEU A 69 -8.43 2.59 8.66
CA LEU A 69 -8.81 1.18 8.57
C LEU A 69 -8.24 0.38 9.75
N ALA A 70 -6.98 0.60 10.09
CA ALA A 70 -6.36 -0.07 11.23
C ALA A 70 -7.07 0.26 12.54
N GLU A 71 -7.44 1.53 12.75
CA GLU A 71 -8.21 1.97 13.94
C GLU A 71 -9.59 1.32 13.98
N LYS A 72 -10.28 1.22 12.85
CA LYS A 72 -11.59 0.57 12.76
C LYS A 72 -11.50 -0.92 13.07
N GLU A 73 -10.48 -1.60 12.57
CA GLU A 73 -10.27 -3.02 12.85
C GLU A 73 -10.05 -3.26 14.35
N VAL A 74 -9.25 -2.43 14.99
CA VAL A 74 -9.01 -2.52 16.43
C VAL A 74 -10.31 -2.27 17.21
N GLN A 75 -11.10 -1.27 16.84
CA GLN A 75 -12.37 -1.01 17.47
C GLN A 75 -13.38 -2.15 17.29
N ALA A 76 -13.43 -2.73 16.08
CA ALA A 76 -14.31 -3.85 15.81
C ALA A 76 -13.92 -5.07 16.65
N GLU A 77 -12.63 -5.36 16.78
CA GLU A 77 -12.15 -6.44 17.65
C GLU A 77 -12.52 -6.22 19.11
N LYS A 78 -12.37 -4.98 19.61
CA LYS A 78 -12.75 -4.63 20.98
C LYS A 78 -14.26 -4.79 21.21
N GLN A 79 -15.08 -4.35 20.26
CA GLN A 79 -16.53 -4.50 20.34
C GLN A 79 -16.94 -5.97 20.29
N ALA A 80 -16.34 -6.76 19.41
CA ALA A 80 -16.60 -8.19 19.35
C ALA A 80 -16.20 -8.89 20.65
N GLY A 81 -15.07 -8.51 21.24
CA GLY A 81 -14.64 -9.03 22.51
C GLY A 81 -15.59 -8.69 23.64
N LEU A 82 -16.11 -7.47 23.68
CA LEU A 82 -17.10 -7.05 24.67
C LEU A 82 -18.41 -7.81 24.53
N VAL A 83 -18.90 -8.00 23.31
CA VAL A 83 -20.12 -8.79 23.05
C VAL A 83 -19.93 -10.22 23.46
N MET A 84 -18.80 -10.81 23.15
CA MET A 84 -18.49 -12.21 23.51
C MET A 84 -18.22 -12.38 25.01
N GLY A 85 -17.76 -11.34 25.68
CA GLY A 85 -17.51 -11.35 27.12
C GLY A 85 -18.73 -11.14 27.97
N SER A 86 -19.81 -10.76 27.36
CA SER A 86 -21.09 -10.59 28.04
C SER A 86 -21.95 -11.84 27.95
#